data_20c2d8328effebf8d93203b3736672ce
#
_entry.id   20c2d8328effebf8d93203b3736672ce
#
_cell.length_a   1.000
_cell.length_b   1.000
_cell.length_c   1.000
_cell.angle_alpha   90.00
_cell.angle_beta   90.00
_cell.angle_gamma   90.00
#
_symmetry.space_group_name_H-M   'P 1'
#
loop_
_entity.id
_entity.type
_entity.pdbx_description
1 polymer ?
#
loop_
_entity_poly.entity_id
_entity_poly.type
_entity_poly.pdbx_seq_one_letter_code
_entity_poly.pdbx_strand_id
1 'polypeptide(L)'
;MNYIIIGLLVIIIVLVIISIVKNVNESNITERLGKLENTTIKELSSFQVELMKNTNDNFDKLNTKLENKLNMINDKVNERLDESFNKTNKTFTSVLERLSKIDEAQKKIDNLSCDIVSLQSILTDKKSRGIFGEINLKHILVSIFGERNDNVYRLQYTFSNKTIADAVIFAPEPLGTVAIDSKFPLENYQIMVDKNKSQLERNMAEKQFKIDVKKHIDAISEKYIIPGETSNQAIMFLPAEALFSEINAYHSDLVEYAHRKNVWITSPTTLISTFTVIQVLLKNMERDKYTSIIHEVLNKLGLEFSRDKERWDKLSRSIETVNKDVENIHITTDKISKRFESISSVDIKNNQFLE
;
A
#
# COMPACT_ATOMS: atom_id res chain seq x y z
N MET A 1 76.18 -29.08 -81.81
CA MET A 1 74.77 -29.47 -81.71
C MET A 1 74.42 -30.03 -80.33
N ASN A 2 75.26 -30.85 -79.73
CA ASN A 2 74.97 -31.48 -78.42
C ASN A 2 74.82 -30.52 -77.22
N TYR A 3 75.54 -29.39 -77.19
CA TYR A 3 75.43 -28.46 -76.04
C TYR A 3 74.10 -27.65 -76.01
N ILE A 4 73.44 -27.40 -77.14
CA ILE A 4 72.16 -26.74 -77.25
C ILE A 4 71.06 -27.68 -76.73
N ILE A 5 71.11 -28.95 -77.06
CA ILE A 5 70.17 -29.99 -76.60
C ILE A 5 70.28 -30.17 -75.08
N ILE A 6 71.51 -30.20 -74.54
CA ILE A 6 71.74 -30.30 -73.09
C ILE A 6 71.19 -29.03 -72.35
N GLY A 7 71.39 -27.83 -72.93
CA GLY A 7 70.86 -26.59 -72.36
C GLY A 7 69.31 -26.56 -72.33
N LEU A 8 68.71 -27.06 -73.43
CA LEU A 8 67.25 -27.17 -73.49
C LEU A 8 66.65 -28.15 -72.47
N LEU A 9 67.35 -29.29 -72.31
CA LEU A 9 66.95 -30.33 -71.35
C LEU A 9 67.07 -29.87 -69.90
N VAL A 10 68.11 -29.09 -69.57
CA VAL A 10 68.24 -28.46 -68.24
C VAL A 10 67.11 -27.43 -67.95
N ILE A 11 66.75 -26.61 -68.96
CA ILE A 11 65.63 -25.64 -68.84
C ILE A 11 64.34 -26.40 -68.63
N ILE A 12 64.08 -27.49 -69.36
CA ILE A 12 62.81 -28.26 -69.13
C ILE A 12 62.80 -28.90 -67.73
N ILE A 13 63.91 -29.45 -67.24
CA ILE A 13 64.00 -30.00 -65.91
C ILE A 13 63.71 -28.92 -64.84
N VAL A 14 64.29 -27.72 -65.00
CA VAL A 14 64.03 -26.59 -64.05
C VAL A 14 62.57 -26.16 -64.10
N LEU A 15 61.95 -26.10 -65.26
CA LEU A 15 60.53 -25.78 -65.39
C LEU A 15 59.62 -26.83 -64.77
N VAL A 16 59.98 -28.12 -64.95
CA VAL A 16 59.26 -29.23 -64.30
C VAL A 16 59.38 -29.15 -62.76
N ILE A 17 60.60 -28.90 -62.24
CA ILE A 17 60.80 -28.72 -60.79
C ILE A 17 60.03 -27.55 -60.24
N ILE A 18 60.00 -26.39 -60.93
CA ILE A 18 59.20 -25.20 -60.52
C ILE A 18 57.73 -25.53 -60.54
N SER A 19 57.24 -26.25 -61.57
CA SER A 19 55.83 -26.69 -61.65
C SER A 19 55.44 -27.63 -60.53
N ILE A 20 56.31 -28.60 -60.20
CA ILE A 20 56.05 -29.52 -59.06
C ILE A 20 56.06 -28.80 -57.73
N VAL A 21 57.00 -27.89 -57.49
CA VAL A 21 57.08 -27.11 -56.23
C VAL A 21 55.87 -26.17 -56.08
N LYS A 22 55.44 -25.57 -57.20
CA LYS A 22 54.23 -24.69 -57.20
C LYS A 22 52.98 -25.51 -56.92
N ASN A 23 52.79 -26.65 -57.53
CA ASN A 23 51.66 -27.54 -57.36
C ASN A 23 51.56 -28.11 -55.90
N VAL A 24 52.71 -28.48 -55.32
CA VAL A 24 52.80 -28.95 -53.92
C VAL A 24 52.47 -27.83 -52.93
N ASN A 25 52.86 -26.60 -53.24
CA ASN A 25 52.52 -25.47 -52.36
C ASN A 25 51.01 -25.10 -52.43
N GLU A 26 50.39 -25.12 -53.61
CA GLU A 26 48.98 -24.87 -53.79
C GLU A 26 48.11 -25.94 -53.12
N SER A 27 48.46 -27.22 -53.22
CA SER A 27 47.70 -28.28 -52.52
C SER A 27 47.81 -28.21 -51.00
N ASN A 28 48.96 -27.82 -50.46
CA ASN A 28 49.16 -27.64 -49.03
C ASN A 28 48.39 -26.44 -48.47
N ILE A 29 48.28 -25.34 -49.23
CA ILE A 29 47.51 -24.16 -48.86
C ILE A 29 45.99 -24.46 -48.86
N THR A 30 45.52 -25.18 -49.87
CA THR A 30 44.14 -25.59 -50.03
C THR A 30 43.71 -26.55 -48.95
N GLU A 31 44.52 -27.53 -48.57
CA GLU A 31 44.26 -28.44 -47.45
C GLU A 31 44.26 -27.73 -46.12
N ARG A 32 45.13 -26.75 -45.89
CA ARG A 32 45.18 -25.94 -44.69
C ARG A 32 43.94 -24.99 -44.57
N LEU A 33 43.54 -24.37 -45.69
CA LEU A 33 42.33 -23.55 -45.74
C LEU A 33 41.11 -24.40 -45.51
N GLY A 34 40.94 -25.56 -46.08
CA GLY A 34 39.85 -26.50 -45.83
C GLY A 34 39.80 -26.99 -44.37
N LYS A 35 40.96 -27.25 -43.75
CA LYS A 35 41.00 -27.58 -42.32
C LYS A 35 40.66 -26.42 -41.44
N LEU A 36 41.11 -25.20 -41.75
CA LEU A 36 40.76 -23.99 -41.03
C LEU A 36 39.24 -23.70 -41.13
N GLU A 37 38.70 -23.79 -42.33
CA GLU A 37 37.26 -23.60 -42.59
C GLU A 37 36.43 -24.61 -41.80
N ASN A 38 36.71 -25.90 -41.88
CA ASN A 38 36.03 -26.94 -41.13
C ASN A 38 36.15 -26.78 -39.61
N THR A 39 37.32 -26.33 -39.13
CA THR A 39 37.49 -26.06 -37.70
C THR A 39 36.67 -24.85 -37.26
N THR A 40 36.72 -23.76 -38.03
CA THR A 40 35.95 -22.53 -37.71
C THR A 40 34.45 -22.78 -37.77
N ILE A 41 33.94 -23.53 -38.75
CA ILE A 41 32.53 -23.91 -38.86
C ILE A 41 32.11 -24.77 -37.64
N LYS A 42 32.98 -25.72 -37.27
CA LYS A 42 32.70 -26.61 -36.13
C LYS A 42 32.69 -25.85 -34.80
N GLU A 43 33.63 -24.93 -34.62
CA GLU A 43 33.69 -24.06 -33.44
C GLU A 43 32.51 -23.08 -33.39
N LEU A 44 32.12 -22.48 -34.52
CA LEU A 44 30.98 -21.59 -34.63
C LEU A 44 29.66 -22.32 -34.33
N SER A 45 29.50 -23.54 -34.87
CA SER A 45 28.32 -24.38 -34.61
C SER A 45 28.23 -24.81 -33.14
N SER A 46 29.36 -25.21 -32.53
CA SER A 46 29.40 -25.59 -31.13
C SER A 46 29.11 -24.37 -30.23
N PHE A 47 29.67 -23.21 -30.54
CA PHE A 47 29.38 -21.95 -29.83
C PHE A 47 27.89 -21.56 -29.91
N GLN A 48 27.29 -21.71 -31.10
CA GLN A 48 25.89 -21.44 -31.32
C GLN A 48 24.96 -22.34 -30.48
N VAL A 49 25.26 -23.65 -30.46
CA VAL A 49 24.50 -24.62 -29.63
C VAL A 49 24.66 -24.33 -28.17
N GLU A 50 25.87 -23.98 -27.73
CA GLU A 50 26.15 -23.64 -26.33
C GLU A 50 25.43 -22.32 -25.93
N LEU A 51 25.42 -21.31 -26.79
CA LEU A 51 24.76 -20.05 -26.60
C LEU A 51 23.25 -20.22 -26.52
N MET A 52 22.65 -21.03 -27.40
CA MET A 52 21.21 -21.37 -27.31
C MET A 52 20.87 -22.12 -26.04
N LYS A 53 21.67 -23.11 -25.67
CA LYS A 53 21.45 -23.87 -24.43
C LYS A 53 21.53 -22.98 -23.20
N ASN A 54 22.58 -22.17 -23.08
CA ASN A 54 22.73 -21.23 -21.95
C ASN A 54 21.63 -20.20 -21.91
N THR A 55 21.15 -19.72 -23.06
CA THR A 55 20.04 -18.76 -23.12
C THR A 55 18.73 -19.39 -22.68
N ASN A 56 18.39 -20.59 -23.13
CA ASN A 56 17.19 -21.32 -22.69
C ASN A 56 17.26 -21.69 -21.22
N ASP A 57 18.38 -22.21 -20.74
CA ASP A 57 18.58 -22.56 -19.33
C ASP A 57 18.41 -21.32 -18.41
N ASN A 58 18.90 -20.17 -18.86
CA ASN A 58 18.73 -18.91 -18.11
C ASN A 58 17.29 -18.40 -18.17
N PHE A 59 16.60 -18.59 -19.29
CA PHE A 59 15.19 -18.22 -19.44
C PHE A 59 14.29 -19.09 -18.55
N ASP A 60 14.52 -20.39 -18.52
CA ASP A 60 13.79 -21.32 -17.66
C ASP A 60 14.03 -21.02 -16.17
N LYS A 61 15.27 -20.72 -15.79
CA LYS A 61 15.60 -20.28 -14.43
C LYS A 61 14.96 -18.95 -14.06
N LEU A 62 14.84 -18.02 -15.01
CA LEU A 62 14.18 -16.74 -14.80
C LEU A 62 12.67 -16.91 -14.62
N ASN A 63 12.05 -17.73 -15.49
CA ASN A 63 10.62 -18.06 -15.39
C ASN A 63 10.29 -18.74 -14.05
N THR A 64 11.06 -19.73 -13.66
CA THR A 64 10.88 -20.43 -12.37
C THR A 64 11.05 -19.48 -11.19
N LYS A 65 12.03 -18.56 -11.25
CA LYS A 65 12.22 -17.53 -10.21
C LYS A 65 11.07 -16.54 -10.16
N LEU A 66 10.49 -16.16 -11.31
CA LEU A 66 9.34 -15.27 -11.40
C LEU A 66 8.08 -15.93 -10.85
N GLU A 67 7.79 -17.18 -11.25
CA GLU A 67 6.65 -17.95 -10.72
C GLU A 67 6.76 -18.11 -9.19
N ASN A 68 7.94 -18.49 -8.69
CA ASN A 68 8.16 -18.63 -7.26
C ASN A 68 7.99 -17.31 -6.51
N LYS A 69 8.45 -16.18 -7.06
CA LYS A 69 8.25 -14.87 -6.45
C LYS A 69 6.80 -14.41 -6.50
N LEU A 70 6.09 -14.66 -7.59
CA LEU A 70 4.66 -14.34 -7.71
C LEU A 70 3.82 -15.18 -6.72
N ASN A 71 4.13 -16.46 -6.59
CA ASN A 71 3.49 -17.32 -5.58
C ASN A 71 3.78 -16.84 -4.16
N MET A 72 5.03 -16.50 -3.84
CA MET A 72 5.38 -15.94 -2.52
C MET A 72 4.68 -14.59 -2.24
N ILE A 73 4.47 -13.74 -3.25
CA ILE A 73 3.74 -12.48 -3.10
C ILE A 73 2.25 -12.78 -2.86
N ASN A 74 1.68 -13.71 -3.62
CA ASN A 74 0.28 -14.11 -3.47
C ASN A 74 0.01 -14.74 -2.11
N ASP A 75 0.88 -15.62 -1.64
CA ASP A 75 0.79 -16.23 -0.31
C ASP A 75 0.91 -15.18 0.81
N LYS A 76 1.87 -14.25 0.69
CA LYS A 76 2.01 -13.15 1.65
C LYS A 76 0.84 -12.17 1.66
N VAL A 77 0.22 -11.93 0.51
CA VAL A 77 -0.99 -11.10 0.40
C VAL A 77 -2.16 -11.80 1.06
N ASN A 78 -2.35 -13.10 0.80
CA ASN A 78 -3.40 -13.90 1.43
C ASN A 78 -3.20 -14.02 2.95
N GLU A 79 -1.99 -14.31 3.41
CA GLU A 79 -1.65 -14.35 4.83
C GLU A 79 -1.94 -13.02 5.53
N ARG A 80 -1.56 -11.89 4.94
CA ARG A 80 -1.86 -10.56 5.48
C ARG A 80 -3.34 -10.18 5.42
N LEU A 81 -4.06 -10.66 4.42
CA LEU A 81 -5.52 -10.50 4.35
C LEU A 81 -6.18 -11.31 5.48
N ASP A 82 -5.79 -12.56 5.68
CA ASP A 82 -6.30 -13.41 6.76
C ASP A 82 -5.94 -12.88 8.14
N GLU A 83 -4.71 -12.41 8.36
CA GLU A 83 -4.32 -11.73 9.60
C GLU A 83 -5.15 -10.46 9.83
N SER A 84 -5.43 -9.71 8.77
CA SER A 84 -6.20 -8.48 8.83
C SER A 84 -7.68 -8.76 9.10
N PHE A 85 -8.26 -9.81 8.49
CA PHE A 85 -9.61 -10.28 8.78
C PHE A 85 -9.74 -10.79 10.23
N ASN A 86 -8.76 -11.56 10.68
CA ASN A 86 -8.71 -12.06 12.06
C ASN A 86 -8.53 -10.93 13.08
N LYS A 87 -7.72 -9.92 12.78
CA LYS A 87 -7.60 -8.70 13.62
C LYS A 87 -8.89 -7.90 13.62
N THR A 88 -9.56 -7.78 12.48
CA THR A 88 -10.85 -7.06 12.39
C THR A 88 -11.94 -7.80 13.17
N ASN A 89 -12.03 -9.12 13.04
CA ASN A 89 -12.95 -9.94 13.84
C ASN A 89 -12.63 -9.88 15.33
N LYS A 90 -11.37 -9.96 15.73
CA LYS A 90 -10.96 -9.78 17.14
C LYS A 90 -11.30 -8.38 17.66
N THR A 91 -11.15 -7.34 16.84
CA THR A 91 -11.53 -5.98 17.20
C THR A 91 -13.07 -5.87 17.32
N PHE A 92 -13.82 -6.49 16.41
CA PHE A 92 -15.27 -6.52 16.46
C PHE A 92 -15.78 -7.29 17.69
N THR A 93 -15.19 -8.44 17.98
CA THR A 93 -15.48 -9.23 19.21
C THR A 93 -15.12 -8.43 20.46
N SER A 94 -13.98 -7.73 20.45
CA SER A 94 -13.56 -6.87 21.56
C SER A 94 -14.49 -5.65 21.74
N VAL A 95 -15.05 -5.12 20.64
CA VAL A 95 -16.09 -4.05 20.69
C VAL A 95 -17.39 -4.61 21.24
N LEU A 96 -17.82 -5.81 20.81
CA LEU A 96 -19.00 -6.47 21.37
C LEU A 96 -18.82 -6.84 22.85
N GLU A 97 -17.65 -7.35 23.25
CA GLU A 97 -17.33 -7.58 24.65
C GLU A 97 -17.31 -6.29 25.49
N ARG A 98 -16.81 -5.19 24.91
CA ARG A 98 -16.86 -3.86 25.57
C ARG A 98 -18.27 -3.30 25.63
N LEU A 99 -19.09 -3.49 24.59
CA LEU A 99 -20.51 -3.16 24.60
C LEU A 99 -21.28 -3.98 25.65
N SER A 100 -20.97 -5.28 25.78
CA SER A 100 -21.52 -6.12 26.86
C SER A 100 -21.05 -5.69 28.26
N LYS A 101 -19.81 -5.22 28.39
CA LYS A 101 -19.30 -4.63 29.64
C LYS A 101 -19.91 -3.24 29.91
N ILE A 102 -20.31 -2.53 28.88
CA ILE A 102 -21.09 -1.27 28.99
C ILE A 102 -22.48 -1.57 29.54
N ASP A 103 -23.13 -2.65 29.11
CA ASP A 103 -24.41 -3.12 29.62
C ASP A 103 -24.31 -3.50 31.16
N GLU A 104 -23.20 -4.16 31.52
CA GLU A 104 -22.87 -4.45 32.93
C GLU A 104 -22.51 -3.19 33.73
N ALA A 105 -21.80 -2.24 33.11
CA ALA A 105 -21.50 -0.95 33.71
C ALA A 105 -22.75 -0.09 33.82
N GLN A 106 -23.69 -0.17 32.86
CA GLN A 106 -24.95 0.53 32.93
C GLN A 106 -25.84 0.03 34.09
N LYS A 107 -25.86 -1.29 34.33
CA LYS A 107 -26.47 -1.85 35.55
C LYS A 107 -25.77 -1.39 36.84
N LYS A 108 -24.46 -1.20 36.80
CA LYS A 108 -23.70 -0.60 37.90
C LYS A 108 -23.94 0.90 38.02
N ILE A 109 -24.16 1.62 36.93
CA ILE A 109 -24.49 3.06 36.89
C ILE A 109 -25.91 3.31 37.37
N ASP A 110 -26.87 2.43 37.09
CA ASP A 110 -28.21 2.49 37.71
C ASP A 110 -28.13 2.32 39.23
N ASN A 111 -27.20 1.50 39.71
CA ASN A 111 -26.86 1.42 41.13
C ASN A 111 -26.04 2.64 41.63
N LEU A 112 -25.19 3.23 40.77
CA LEU A 112 -24.42 4.45 41.06
C LEU A 112 -25.31 5.70 41.06
N SER A 113 -26.50 5.69 40.45
CA SER A 113 -27.49 6.74 40.60
C SER A 113 -27.93 6.89 42.07
N CYS A 114 -27.85 5.83 42.86
CA CYS A 114 -27.99 5.91 44.31
C CYS A 114 -26.73 6.48 45.00
N ASP A 115 -25.54 6.30 44.42
CA ASP A 115 -24.26 6.81 44.95
C ASP A 115 -24.00 8.29 44.57
N ILE A 116 -24.69 8.84 43.54
CA ILE A 116 -24.67 10.28 43.22
C ILE A 116 -25.18 11.10 44.41
N VAL A 117 -26.05 10.57 45.23
CA VAL A 117 -26.47 11.22 46.50
C VAL A 117 -25.29 11.30 47.47
N SER A 118 -24.36 10.37 47.47
CA SER A 118 -23.17 10.41 48.34
C SER A 118 -22.01 11.25 47.77
N LEU A 119 -21.90 11.40 46.43
CA LEU A 119 -21.03 12.37 45.78
C LEU A 119 -21.54 13.83 45.89
N GLN A 120 -22.76 14.02 46.29
CA GLN A 120 -23.39 15.31 46.49
C GLN A 120 -22.58 16.27 47.39
N SER A 121 -21.85 15.75 48.37
CA SER A 121 -20.99 16.54 49.25
C SER A 121 -19.68 17.01 48.56
N ILE A 122 -19.21 16.32 47.50
CA ILE A 122 -17.98 16.65 46.78
C ILE A 122 -18.25 17.61 45.62
N LEU A 123 -19.47 17.59 45.04
CA LEU A 123 -19.85 18.41 43.90
C LEU A 123 -20.66 19.68 44.29
N THR A 124 -20.54 20.13 45.54
CA THR A 124 -21.27 21.27 46.06
C THR A 124 -20.89 22.58 45.39
N ASP A 125 -19.68 22.74 44.88
CA ASP A 125 -19.26 23.99 44.26
C ASP A 125 -19.11 23.84 42.71
N LYS A 126 -19.35 24.97 42.02
CA LYS A 126 -19.32 25.05 40.54
C LYS A 126 -17.96 24.70 39.95
N LYS A 127 -16.87 25.00 40.66
CA LYS A 127 -15.51 24.74 40.20
C LYS A 127 -15.20 23.25 40.22
N SER A 128 -15.53 22.56 41.30
CA SER A 128 -15.35 21.10 41.45
C SER A 128 -16.13 20.32 40.39
N ARG A 129 -17.37 20.78 40.06
CA ARG A 129 -18.15 20.19 38.96
C ARG A 129 -17.49 20.34 37.60
N GLY A 130 -16.91 21.51 37.32
CA GLY A 130 -16.16 21.75 36.09
C GLY A 130 -14.98 20.81 35.96
N ILE A 131 -14.13 20.74 36.99
CA ILE A 131 -12.96 19.87 37.05
C ILE A 131 -13.35 18.39 36.90
N PHE A 132 -14.42 17.93 37.54
CA PHE A 132 -14.92 16.56 37.39
C PHE A 132 -15.29 16.23 35.94
N GLY A 133 -15.98 17.13 35.24
CA GLY A 133 -16.37 16.94 33.85
C GLY A 133 -15.15 16.85 32.94
N GLU A 134 -14.16 17.72 33.10
CA GLU A 134 -12.93 17.72 32.32
C GLU A 134 -12.09 16.44 32.58
N ILE A 135 -11.96 15.99 33.84
CA ILE A 135 -11.24 14.74 34.16
C ILE A 135 -11.96 13.54 33.55
N ASN A 136 -13.26 13.49 33.61
CA ASN A 136 -14.06 12.39 33.05
C ASN A 136 -13.89 12.34 31.52
N LEU A 137 -14.01 13.48 30.84
CA LEU A 137 -13.76 13.61 29.40
C LEU A 137 -12.35 13.14 29.02
N LYS A 138 -11.31 13.58 29.76
CA LYS A 138 -9.94 13.13 29.57
C LYS A 138 -9.80 11.62 29.71
N HIS A 139 -10.37 11.02 30.77
CA HIS A 139 -10.34 9.58 30.96
C HIS A 139 -10.95 8.79 29.79
N ILE A 140 -12.09 9.26 29.27
CA ILE A 140 -12.73 8.64 28.10
C ILE A 140 -11.81 8.70 26.88
N LEU A 141 -11.26 9.89 26.58
CA LEU A 141 -10.35 10.06 25.43
C LEU A 141 -9.10 9.19 25.54
N VAL A 142 -8.46 9.18 26.71
CA VAL A 142 -7.28 8.35 26.97
C VAL A 142 -7.59 6.85 26.87
N SER A 143 -8.73 6.40 27.37
CA SER A 143 -9.12 4.99 27.34
C SER A 143 -9.32 4.45 25.92
N ILE A 144 -9.75 5.31 24.99
CA ILE A 144 -10.07 4.92 23.60
C ILE A 144 -8.86 5.14 22.68
N PHE A 145 -8.21 6.30 22.78
CA PHE A 145 -7.18 6.73 21.83
C PHE A 145 -5.74 6.63 22.38
N GLY A 146 -5.57 6.37 23.69
CA GLY A 146 -4.26 6.33 24.35
C GLY A 146 -3.85 7.69 24.93
N GLU A 147 -2.80 7.70 25.78
CA GLU A 147 -2.40 8.89 26.56
C GLU A 147 -1.84 10.04 25.71
N ARG A 148 -1.24 9.77 24.54
CA ARG A 148 -0.62 10.78 23.66
C ARG A 148 -0.96 10.48 22.21
N ASN A 149 -2.02 11.09 21.74
CA ASN A 149 -2.43 10.98 20.35
C ASN A 149 -2.86 12.33 19.78
N ASP A 150 -1.90 13.26 19.74
CA ASP A 150 -2.11 14.65 19.30
C ASP A 150 -2.65 14.77 17.87
N ASN A 151 -2.56 13.71 17.09
CA ASN A 151 -3.14 13.63 15.74
C ASN A 151 -4.63 13.29 15.75
N VAL A 152 -5.14 12.73 16.85
CA VAL A 152 -6.55 12.32 16.97
C VAL A 152 -7.34 13.22 17.91
N TYR A 153 -6.74 13.64 19.04
CA TYR A 153 -7.42 14.55 19.96
C TYR A 153 -6.42 15.47 20.69
N ARG A 154 -6.91 16.62 21.14
CA ARG A 154 -6.17 17.52 22.05
C ARG A 154 -7.08 18.03 23.14
N LEU A 155 -6.54 18.17 24.35
CA LEU A 155 -7.23 18.77 25.49
C LEU A 155 -6.92 20.26 25.54
N GLN A 156 -7.85 21.06 26.10
CA GLN A 156 -7.73 22.50 26.30
C GLN A 156 -7.24 23.22 25.02
N TYR A 157 -7.96 22.96 23.91
CA TYR A 157 -7.56 23.45 22.60
C TYR A 157 -8.01 24.90 22.37
N THR A 158 -7.08 25.76 21.98
CA THR A 158 -7.34 27.16 21.67
C THR A 158 -7.57 27.36 20.18
N PHE A 159 -8.74 27.89 19.81
CA PHE A 159 -9.10 28.22 18.44
C PHE A 159 -8.60 29.60 18.00
N SER A 160 -8.73 29.91 16.70
CA SER A 160 -8.34 31.20 16.11
C SER A 160 -9.10 32.39 16.74
N ASN A 161 -10.35 32.17 17.15
CA ASN A 161 -11.17 33.16 17.85
C ASN A 161 -10.82 33.33 19.34
N LYS A 162 -9.72 32.71 19.81
CA LYS A 162 -9.21 32.72 21.20
C LYS A 162 -10.14 32.02 22.21
N THR A 163 -11.16 31.31 21.78
CA THR A 163 -11.93 30.44 22.68
C THR A 163 -11.16 29.13 22.94
N ILE A 164 -11.38 28.56 24.13
CA ILE A 164 -10.73 27.31 24.53
C ILE A 164 -11.83 26.26 24.73
N ALA A 165 -11.75 25.15 23.99
CA ALA A 165 -12.61 23.99 24.23
C ALA A 165 -11.92 23.02 25.20
N ASP A 166 -12.69 22.28 25.99
CA ASP A 166 -12.15 21.27 26.92
C ASP A 166 -11.41 20.15 26.20
N ALA A 167 -11.90 19.76 25.01
CA ALA A 167 -11.20 18.88 24.08
C ALA A 167 -11.61 19.16 22.63
N VAL A 168 -10.76 18.74 21.70
CA VAL A 168 -11.11 18.58 20.28
C VAL A 168 -10.76 17.19 19.81
N ILE A 169 -11.52 16.67 18.84
CA ILE A 169 -11.21 15.45 18.13
C ILE A 169 -11.02 15.77 16.64
N PHE A 170 -9.94 15.28 16.07
CA PHE A 170 -9.63 15.39 14.63
C PHE A 170 -10.20 14.18 13.93
N ALA A 171 -11.48 14.26 13.57
CA ALA A 171 -12.15 13.19 12.85
C ALA A 171 -11.85 13.27 11.33
N PRO A 172 -12.01 12.14 10.60
CA PRO A 172 -11.88 12.14 9.15
C PRO A 172 -12.93 13.02 8.46
N GLU A 173 -12.59 13.50 7.26
CA GLU A 173 -13.58 14.12 6.40
C GLU A 173 -14.76 13.16 6.12
N PRO A 174 -16.00 13.65 6.09
CA PRO A 174 -16.39 15.06 6.08
C PRO A 174 -16.63 15.69 7.47
N LEU A 175 -16.33 15.00 8.56
CA LEU A 175 -16.61 15.49 9.91
C LEU A 175 -15.61 16.57 10.38
N GLY A 176 -14.33 16.39 10.12
CA GLY A 176 -13.29 17.38 10.45
C GLY A 176 -13.02 17.54 11.94
N THR A 177 -12.62 18.73 12.36
CA THR A 177 -12.32 19.04 13.78
C THR A 177 -13.58 19.29 14.57
N VAL A 178 -13.92 18.41 15.51
CA VAL A 178 -15.10 18.52 16.38
C VAL A 178 -14.69 18.99 17.77
N ALA A 179 -15.26 20.10 18.20
CA ALA A 179 -15.08 20.61 19.55
C ALA A 179 -16.00 19.92 20.58
N ILE A 180 -15.45 19.69 21.76
CA ILE A 180 -16.15 19.05 22.87
C ILE A 180 -16.02 19.95 24.10
N ASP A 181 -17.15 20.28 24.69
CA ASP A 181 -17.20 21.11 25.88
C ASP A 181 -18.06 20.42 26.96
N SER A 182 -17.50 20.28 28.14
CA SER A 182 -18.13 19.60 29.27
C SER A 182 -18.98 20.56 30.07
N LYS A 183 -20.26 20.22 30.27
CA LYS A 183 -21.19 21.01 31.03
C LYS A 183 -21.96 20.16 32.03
N PHE A 184 -22.10 20.68 33.25
CA PHE A 184 -22.76 19.96 34.32
C PHE A 184 -23.82 20.83 34.99
N PRO A 185 -25.01 21.05 34.36
CA PRO A 185 -26.10 21.86 34.89
C PRO A 185 -26.86 21.13 36.02
N LEU A 186 -26.20 20.90 37.16
CA LEU A 186 -26.70 20.06 38.24
C LEU A 186 -27.64 20.77 39.22
N GLU A 187 -27.45 22.09 39.42
CA GLU A 187 -28.16 22.84 40.48
C GLU A 187 -29.67 22.72 40.35
N ASN A 188 -30.23 23.15 39.26
CA ASN A 188 -31.68 23.13 39.04
C ASN A 188 -32.22 21.72 38.80
N TYR A 189 -31.38 20.81 38.26
CA TYR A 189 -31.74 19.41 38.13
C TYR A 189 -31.98 18.76 39.50
N GLN A 190 -31.11 18.99 40.49
CA GLN A 190 -31.26 18.43 41.83
C GLN A 190 -32.56 18.90 42.50
N ILE A 191 -32.90 20.20 42.40
CA ILE A 191 -34.14 20.73 42.94
C ILE A 191 -35.37 20.14 42.23
N MET A 192 -35.28 19.96 40.91
CA MET A 192 -36.36 19.42 40.08
C MET A 192 -36.72 17.99 40.46
N VAL A 193 -35.69 17.14 40.75
CA VAL A 193 -35.89 15.71 41.05
C VAL A 193 -36.07 15.43 42.55
N ASP A 194 -35.84 16.41 43.43
CA ASP A 194 -35.96 16.24 44.88
C ASP A 194 -37.44 16.14 45.31
N LYS A 195 -37.84 14.95 45.76
CA LYS A 195 -39.19 14.65 46.22
C LYS A 195 -39.58 15.39 47.51
N ASN A 196 -38.63 15.93 48.27
CA ASN A 196 -38.87 16.70 49.50
C ASN A 196 -39.20 18.15 49.19
N LYS A 197 -39.01 18.62 47.96
CA LYS A 197 -39.38 19.97 47.52
C LYS A 197 -40.85 20.04 47.11
N SER A 198 -41.42 21.19 47.28
CA SER A 198 -42.83 21.48 46.86
C SER A 198 -42.92 21.36 45.31
N GLN A 199 -44.09 21.02 44.80
CA GLN A 199 -44.33 20.94 43.36
C GLN A 199 -44.09 22.32 42.69
N LEU A 200 -44.33 23.42 43.37
CA LEU A 200 -44.03 24.74 42.81
C LEU A 200 -42.52 24.97 42.63
N GLU A 201 -41.73 24.65 43.64
CA GLU A 201 -40.27 24.77 43.58
C GLU A 201 -39.69 23.86 42.46
N ARG A 202 -40.19 22.65 42.35
CA ARG A 202 -39.76 21.70 41.30
C ARG A 202 -40.10 22.23 39.91
N ASN A 203 -41.29 22.74 39.67
CA ASN A 203 -41.71 23.34 38.40
C ASN A 203 -40.89 24.60 38.05
N MET A 204 -40.54 25.43 39.06
CA MET A 204 -39.64 26.56 38.82
C MET A 204 -38.22 26.12 38.46
N ALA A 205 -37.71 25.12 39.16
CA ALA A 205 -36.40 24.57 38.88
C ALA A 205 -36.33 23.91 37.48
N GLU A 206 -37.39 23.22 37.05
CA GLU A 206 -37.49 22.67 35.69
C GLU A 206 -37.41 23.75 34.61
N LYS A 207 -38.16 24.85 34.78
CA LYS A 207 -38.07 25.97 33.83
C LYS A 207 -36.66 26.57 33.78
N GLN A 208 -36.04 26.75 34.94
CA GLN A 208 -34.69 27.30 35.02
C GLN A 208 -33.66 26.33 34.43
N PHE A 209 -33.78 25.02 34.67
CA PHE A 209 -32.97 23.99 34.08
C PHE A 209 -33.00 24.06 32.56
N LYS A 210 -34.17 24.18 31.96
CA LYS A 210 -34.31 24.34 30.50
C LYS A 210 -33.61 25.61 30.00
N ILE A 211 -33.69 26.71 30.69
CA ILE A 211 -33.01 27.95 30.34
C ILE A 211 -31.50 27.77 30.42
N ASP A 212 -30.99 27.13 31.45
CA ASP A 212 -29.55 26.90 31.66
C ASP A 212 -28.98 25.99 30.58
N VAL A 213 -29.66 24.90 30.23
CA VAL A 213 -29.26 23.99 29.17
C VAL A 213 -29.24 24.71 27.82
N LYS A 214 -30.27 25.48 27.46
CA LYS A 214 -30.30 26.27 26.21
C LYS A 214 -29.13 27.25 26.14
N LYS A 215 -28.83 27.95 27.24
CA LYS A 215 -27.69 28.87 27.33
C LYS A 215 -26.36 28.16 27.10
N HIS A 216 -26.19 26.95 27.60
CA HIS A 216 -24.98 26.14 27.31
C HIS A 216 -24.92 25.74 25.86
N ILE A 217 -26.01 25.31 25.25
CA ILE A 217 -26.08 24.97 23.82
C ILE A 217 -25.71 26.17 22.95
N ASP A 218 -26.28 27.35 23.21
CA ASP A 218 -25.97 28.58 22.48
C ASP A 218 -24.50 28.94 22.61
N ALA A 219 -23.97 28.93 23.84
CA ALA A 219 -22.56 29.24 24.06
C ALA A 219 -21.60 28.27 23.33
N ILE A 220 -21.90 26.97 23.24
CA ILE A 220 -21.13 26.00 22.54
C ILE A 220 -21.19 26.22 21.02
N SER A 221 -22.42 26.44 20.49
CA SER A 221 -22.62 26.71 19.08
C SER A 221 -21.86 27.96 18.62
N GLU A 222 -21.95 29.06 19.35
CA GLU A 222 -21.34 30.35 19.00
C GLU A 222 -19.80 30.33 19.14
N LYS A 223 -19.27 29.60 20.12
CA LYS A 223 -17.82 29.60 20.41
C LYS A 223 -17.04 28.62 19.56
N TYR A 224 -17.60 27.45 19.24
CA TYR A 224 -16.83 26.32 18.75
C TYR A 224 -17.21 25.82 17.36
N ILE A 225 -18.29 26.36 16.77
CA ILE A 225 -18.61 26.11 15.36
C ILE A 225 -18.05 27.27 14.54
N ILE A 226 -16.80 27.10 14.05
CA ILE A 226 -16.04 28.15 13.36
C ILE A 226 -15.92 27.74 11.90
N PRO A 227 -16.54 28.46 10.95
CA PRO A 227 -16.46 28.12 9.54
C PRO A 227 -15.02 28.06 9.02
N GLY A 228 -14.65 26.97 8.38
CA GLY A 228 -13.32 26.75 7.82
C GLY A 228 -12.25 26.26 8.81
N GLU A 229 -12.55 26.18 10.11
CA GLU A 229 -11.62 25.68 11.13
C GLU A 229 -12.18 24.44 11.84
N THR A 230 -13.46 24.42 12.15
CA THR A 230 -14.10 23.31 12.84
C THR A 230 -15.18 22.65 12.00
N SER A 231 -15.64 21.48 12.44
CA SER A 231 -16.89 20.89 11.97
C SER A 231 -18.05 21.88 12.08
N ASN A 232 -19.06 21.68 11.27
CA ASN A 232 -20.35 22.37 11.44
C ASN A 232 -21.15 21.86 12.66
N GLN A 233 -20.54 21.02 13.47
CA GLN A 233 -21.14 20.41 14.68
C GLN A 233 -20.15 20.46 15.83
N ALA A 234 -20.70 20.60 17.05
CA ALA A 234 -19.97 20.54 18.31
C ALA A 234 -20.65 19.60 19.30
N ILE A 235 -19.92 19.12 20.30
CA ILE A 235 -20.41 18.18 21.31
C ILE A 235 -20.54 18.90 22.65
N MET A 236 -21.71 18.80 23.25
CA MET A 236 -21.96 19.12 24.66
C MET A 236 -21.90 17.84 25.48
N PHE A 237 -20.83 17.65 26.22
CA PHE A 237 -20.63 16.47 27.06
C PHE A 237 -21.27 16.70 28.48
N LEU A 238 -22.18 15.83 28.85
CA LEU A 238 -22.78 15.76 30.18
C LEU A 238 -22.09 14.62 30.95
N PRO A 239 -21.31 14.90 32.00
CA PRO A 239 -20.57 13.86 32.72
C PRO A 239 -21.46 12.97 33.61
N ALA A 240 -22.77 13.21 33.66
CA ALA A 240 -23.75 12.39 34.39
C ALA A 240 -24.79 11.79 33.44
N GLU A 241 -24.90 10.47 33.43
CA GLU A 241 -25.87 9.72 32.61
C GLU A 241 -27.31 10.10 32.94
N ALA A 242 -27.58 10.35 34.22
CA ALA A 242 -28.92 10.75 34.69
C ALA A 242 -29.43 12.08 34.06
N LEU A 243 -28.53 13.07 33.89
CA LEU A 243 -28.88 14.33 33.19
C LEU A 243 -29.21 14.10 31.71
N PHE A 244 -28.44 13.26 31.06
CA PHE A 244 -28.66 12.92 29.66
C PHE A 244 -29.99 12.18 29.49
N SER A 245 -30.26 11.20 30.35
CA SER A 245 -31.51 10.43 30.33
C SER A 245 -32.71 11.32 30.57
N GLU A 246 -32.65 12.26 31.55
CA GLU A 246 -33.71 13.22 31.85
C GLU A 246 -34.02 14.11 30.64
N ILE A 247 -32.97 14.65 29.99
CA ILE A 247 -33.15 15.52 28.83
C ILE A 247 -33.82 14.75 27.68
N ASN A 248 -33.38 13.52 27.42
CA ASN A 248 -33.95 12.73 26.31
C ASN A 248 -35.34 12.18 26.59
N ALA A 249 -35.64 11.82 27.83
CA ALA A 249 -36.94 11.25 28.20
C ALA A 249 -38.05 12.28 28.34
N TYR A 250 -37.73 13.47 28.93
CA TYR A 250 -38.75 14.42 29.34
C TYR A 250 -38.62 15.80 28.70
N HIS A 251 -37.50 16.09 28.00
CA HIS A 251 -37.22 17.42 27.46
C HIS A 251 -36.84 17.37 26.00
N SER A 252 -37.64 16.73 25.14
CA SER A 252 -37.41 16.63 23.71
C SER A 252 -37.23 18.00 23.02
N ASP A 253 -37.83 19.05 23.56
CA ASP A 253 -37.67 20.43 23.11
C ASP A 253 -36.21 20.92 23.20
N LEU A 254 -35.46 20.46 24.21
CA LEU A 254 -34.03 20.75 24.36
C LEU A 254 -33.18 19.98 23.33
N VAL A 255 -33.54 18.73 23.05
CA VAL A 255 -32.85 17.90 22.03
C VAL A 255 -33.02 18.53 20.64
N GLU A 256 -34.27 18.89 20.30
CA GLU A 256 -34.54 19.58 19.02
C GLU A 256 -33.81 20.92 18.91
N TYR A 257 -33.76 21.67 20.02
CA TYR A 257 -33.05 22.95 20.10
C TYR A 257 -31.56 22.76 19.85
N ALA A 258 -30.94 21.76 20.49
CA ALA A 258 -29.54 21.42 20.30
C ALA A 258 -29.25 21.02 18.85
N HIS A 259 -30.10 20.20 18.23
CA HIS A 259 -29.98 19.84 16.80
C HIS A 259 -30.04 21.05 15.88
N ARG A 260 -30.98 22.01 16.11
CA ARG A 260 -31.03 23.23 15.30
C ARG A 260 -29.80 24.12 15.45
N LYS A 261 -29.11 24.03 16.59
CA LYS A 261 -27.85 24.75 16.86
C LYS A 261 -26.61 23.94 16.48
N ASN A 262 -26.77 22.75 15.86
CA ASN A 262 -25.70 21.83 15.52
C ASN A 262 -24.83 21.38 16.71
N VAL A 263 -25.46 21.25 17.88
CA VAL A 263 -24.82 20.77 19.10
C VAL A 263 -25.37 19.41 19.47
N TRP A 264 -24.48 18.42 19.57
CA TRP A 264 -24.83 17.07 19.99
C TRP A 264 -24.68 16.94 21.50
N ILE A 265 -25.75 16.62 22.18
CA ILE A 265 -25.73 16.32 23.62
C ILE A 265 -25.31 14.87 23.78
N THR A 266 -24.30 14.62 24.60
CA THR A 266 -23.74 13.26 24.82
C THR A 266 -23.55 13.00 26.32
N SER A 267 -23.70 11.74 26.69
CA SER A 267 -23.32 11.18 27.99
C SER A 267 -21.99 10.45 27.91
N PRO A 268 -21.40 9.97 29.01
CA PRO A 268 -20.22 9.11 28.99
C PRO A 268 -20.40 7.91 28.08
N THR A 269 -21.52 7.20 28.17
CA THR A 269 -21.77 5.99 27.34
C THR A 269 -21.90 6.31 25.86
N THR A 270 -22.66 7.35 25.50
CA THR A 270 -22.83 7.74 24.09
C THR A 270 -21.55 8.30 23.51
N LEU A 271 -20.74 9.02 24.27
CA LEU A 271 -19.46 9.54 23.85
C LEU A 271 -18.46 8.41 23.60
N ILE A 272 -18.37 7.43 24.49
CA ILE A 272 -17.54 6.22 24.29
C ILE A 272 -17.93 5.48 23.02
N SER A 273 -19.23 5.28 22.79
CA SER A 273 -19.73 4.61 21.60
C SER A 273 -19.34 5.36 20.32
N THR A 274 -19.55 6.68 20.30
CA THR A 274 -19.19 7.56 19.17
C THR A 274 -17.69 7.51 18.89
N PHE A 275 -16.86 7.64 19.91
CA PHE A 275 -15.39 7.63 19.75
C PHE A 275 -14.86 6.26 19.34
N THR A 276 -15.49 5.18 19.77
CA THR A 276 -15.14 3.84 19.31
C THR A 276 -15.38 3.69 17.82
N VAL A 277 -16.49 4.21 17.29
CA VAL A 277 -16.75 4.24 15.84
C VAL A 277 -15.71 5.08 15.11
N ILE A 278 -15.41 6.28 15.61
CA ILE A 278 -14.37 7.14 15.03
C ILE A 278 -13.01 6.44 15.03
N GLN A 279 -12.63 5.74 16.09
CA GLN A 279 -11.39 4.97 16.15
C GLN A 279 -11.31 3.88 15.08
N VAL A 280 -12.41 3.17 14.83
CA VAL A 280 -12.49 2.15 13.77
C VAL A 280 -12.35 2.80 12.40
N LEU A 281 -13.01 3.92 12.16
CA LEU A 281 -12.90 4.67 10.89
C LEU A 281 -11.47 5.14 10.64
N LEU A 282 -10.82 5.74 11.64
CA LEU A 282 -9.42 6.18 11.54
C LEU A 282 -8.48 5.02 11.17
N LYS A 283 -8.62 3.88 11.84
CA LYS A 283 -7.81 2.68 11.54
C LYS A 283 -8.05 2.14 10.12
N ASN A 284 -9.29 2.17 9.66
CA ASN A 284 -9.62 1.74 8.31
C ASN A 284 -9.03 2.68 7.25
N MET A 285 -9.10 3.99 7.46
CA MET A 285 -8.52 4.99 6.55
C MET A 285 -6.99 4.87 6.45
N GLU A 286 -6.28 4.65 7.56
CA GLU A 286 -4.84 4.37 7.53
C GLU A 286 -4.55 3.12 6.68
N ARG A 287 -5.34 2.08 6.82
CA ARG A 287 -5.21 0.84 6.07
C ARG A 287 -5.47 1.04 4.57
N ASP A 288 -6.50 1.79 4.21
CA ASP A 288 -6.85 2.08 2.81
C ASP A 288 -5.76 2.91 2.13
N LYS A 289 -5.14 3.84 2.85
CA LYS A 289 -3.99 4.60 2.36
C LYS A 289 -2.80 3.70 2.04
N TYR A 290 -2.47 2.73 2.90
CA TYR A 290 -1.40 1.75 2.62
C TYR A 290 -1.75 0.82 1.46
N THR A 291 -3.01 0.40 1.34
CA THR A 291 -3.49 -0.43 0.24
C THR A 291 -3.37 0.30 -1.11
N SER A 292 -3.73 1.58 -1.16
CA SER A 292 -3.58 2.41 -2.36
C SER A 292 -2.11 2.54 -2.81
N ILE A 293 -1.19 2.75 -1.87
CA ILE A 293 0.26 2.81 -2.16
C ILE A 293 0.76 1.47 -2.72
N ILE A 294 0.32 0.34 -2.14
CA ILE A 294 0.69 -0.99 -2.61
C ILE A 294 0.19 -1.21 -4.04
N HIS A 295 -1.05 -0.85 -4.35
CA HIS A 295 -1.60 -0.95 -5.71
C HIS A 295 -0.81 -0.10 -6.71
N GLU A 296 -0.42 1.10 -6.36
CA GLU A 296 0.40 1.97 -7.22
C GLU A 296 1.76 1.33 -7.53
N VAL A 297 2.43 0.79 -6.50
CA VAL A 297 3.73 0.11 -6.67
C VAL A 297 3.60 -1.17 -7.50
N LEU A 298 2.54 -1.96 -7.30
CA LEU A 298 2.27 -3.17 -8.10
C LEU A 298 1.99 -2.83 -9.56
N ASN A 299 1.25 -1.77 -9.85
CA ASN A 299 1.01 -1.32 -11.22
C ASN A 299 2.30 -0.87 -11.91
N LYS A 300 3.17 -0.12 -11.23
CA LYS A 300 4.48 0.26 -11.76
C LYS A 300 5.34 -0.97 -12.07
N LEU A 301 5.36 -1.94 -11.17
CA LEU A 301 6.08 -3.20 -11.37
C LEU A 301 5.53 -4.00 -12.56
N GLY A 302 4.21 -4.04 -12.75
CA GLY A 302 3.57 -4.67 -13.91
C GLY A 302 3.99 -4.03 -15.24
N LEU A 303 4.12 -2.71 -15.29
CA LEU A 303 4.63 -1.99 -16.47
C LEU A 303 6.10 -2.32 -16.76
N GLU A 304 6.93 -2.43 -15.74
CA GLU A 304 8.34 -2.83 -15.90
C GLU A 304 8.46 -4.26 -16.45
N PHE A 305 7.67 -5.21 -15.96
CA PHE A 305 7.64 -6.57 -16.50
C PHE A 305 7.18 -6.61 -17.96
N SER A 306 6.19 -5.80 -18.35
CA SER A 306 5.76 -5.71 -19.75
C SER A 306 6.87 -5.19 -20.65
N ARG A 307 7.63 -4.19 -20.21
CA ARG A 307 8.79 -3.65 -20.94
C ARG A 307 9.92 -4.66 -21.07
N ASP A 308 10.17 -5.42 -20.01
CA ASP A 308 11.18 -6.50 -20.05
C ASP A 308 10.79 -7.60 -21.01
N LYS A 309 9.51 -8.02 -21.02
CA LYS A 309 9.00 -8.98 -21.99
C LYS A 309 9.22 -8.50 -23.43
N GLU A 310 8.93 -7.25 -23.77
CA GLU A 310 9.19 -6.70 -25.09
C GLU A 310 10.68 -6.72 -25.47
N ARG A 311 11.57 -6.47 -24.51
CA ARG A 311 13.02 -6.55 -24.76
C ARG A 311 13.46 -7.99 -25.05
N TRP A 312 12.93 -8.97 -24.30
CA TRP A 312 13.19 -10.38 -24.54
C TRP A 312 12.66 -10.85 -25.90
N ASP A 313 11.45 -10.42 -26.28
CA ASP A 313 10.88 -10.74 -27.59
C ASP A 313 11.71 -10.15 -28.75
N LYS A 314 12.29 -8.97 -28.58
CA LYS A 314 13.21 -8.37 -29.55
C LYS A 314 14.53 -9.14 -29.64
N LEU A 315 15.11 -9.52 -28.51
CA LEU A 315 16.33 -10.28 -28.44
C LEU A 315 16.16 -11.65 -29.11
N SER A 316 15.05 -12.34 -28.81
CA SER A 316 14.73 -13.64 -29.44
C SER A 316 14.65 -13.54 -30.96
N ARG A 317 13.98 -12.52 -31.50
CA ARG A 317 13.93 -12.26 -32.95
C ARG A 317 15.30 -11.95 -33.56
N SER A 318 16.14 -11.21 -32.83
CA SER A 318 17.53 -10.93 -33.29
C SER A 318 18.36 -12.20 -33.35
N ILE A 319 18.26 -13.09 -32.38
CA ILE A 319 18.94 -14.39 -32.37
C ILE A 319 18.45 -15.26 -33.55
N GLU A 320 17.14 -15.28 -33.83
CA GLU A 320 16.59 -16.01 -34.97
C GLU A 320 17.15 -15.48 -36.33
N THR A 321 17.29 -14.15 -36.44
CA THR A 321 17.89 -13.53 -37.63
C THR A 321 19.36 -13.93 -37.80
N VAL A 322 20.14 -13.88 -36.74
CA VAL A 322 21.55 -14.31 -36.74
C VAL A 322 21.66 -15.78 -37.13
N ASN A 323 20.76 -16.64 -36.63
CA ASN A 323 20.75 -18.04 -37.04
C ASN A 323 20.52 -18.24 -38.55
N LYS A 324 19.59 -17.50 -39.15
CA LYS A 324 19.33 -17.52 -40.60
C LYS A 324 20.55 -17.03 -41.40
N ASP A 325 21.22 -15.99 -40.92
CA ASP A 325 22.41 -15.46 -41.58
C ASP A 325 23.57 -16.46 -41.53
N VAL A 326 23.77 -17.16 -40.42
CA VAL A 326 24.76 -18.26 -40.29
C VAL A 326 24.42 -19.40 -41.25
N GLU A 327 23.17 -19.79 -41.39
CA GLU A 327 22.72 -20.81 -42.31
C GLU A 327 22.99 -20.41 -43.77
N ASN A 328 22.73 -19.16 -44.16
CA ASN A 328 23.02 -18.59 -45.47
C ASN A 328 24.52 -18.55 -45.76
N ILE A 329 25.39 -18.26 -44.79
CA ILE A 329 26.83 -18.31 -44.89
C ILE A 329 27.25 -19.75 -45.16
N HIS A 330 26.74 -20.74 -44.46
CA HIS A 330 26.99 -22.16 -44.68
C HIS A 330 26.72 -22.58 -46.11
N ILE A 331 25.50 -22.24 -46.61
CA ILE A 331 25.11 -22.55 -47.98
C ILE A 331 26.07 -21.89 -49.00
N THR A 332 26.52 -20.69 -48.73
CA THR A 332 27.43 -19.94 -49.60
C THR A 332 28.83 -20.59 -49.60
N THR A 333 29.33 -20.94 -48.44
CA THR A 333 30.61 -21.60 -48.25
C THR A 333 30.64 -22.97 -48.96
N ASP A 334 29.59 -23.78 -48.81
CA ASP A 334 29.44 -25.05 -49.53
C ASP A 334 29.49 -24.89 -51.06
N LYS A 335 28.81 -23.83 -51.55
CA LYS A 335 28.86 -23.52 -53.02
C LYS A 335 30.27 -23.14 -53.48
N ILE A 336 30.99 -22.36 -52.66
CA ILE A 336 32.36 -21.95 -52.96
C ILE A 336 33.28 -23.18 -52.96
N SER A 337 33.19 -24.02 -51.92
CA SER A 337 33.99 -25.25 -51.83
C SER A 337 33.78 -26.20 -53.01
N LYS A 338 32.50 -26.45 -53.39
CA LYS A 338 32.18 -27.27 -54.59
C LYS A 338 32.70 -26.69 -55.89
N ARG A 339 32.64 -25.35 -56.04
CA ARG A 339 33.21 -24.70 -57.24
C ARG A 339 34.73 -24.82 -57.26
N PHE A 340 35.39 -24.68 -56.12
CA PHE A 340 36.83 -24.82 -56.00
C PHE A 340 37.27 -26.24 -56.32
N GLU A 341 36.57 -27.27 -55.79
CA GLU A 341 36.81 -28.66 -56.15
C GLU A 341 36.66 -28.95 -57.66
N SER A 342 35.63 -28.37 -58.29
CA SER A 342 35.38 -28.50 -59.70
C SER A 342 36.51 -27.89 -60.58
N ILE A 343 37.03 -26.72 -60.18
CA ILE A 343 38.15 -26.08 -60.87
C ILE A 343 39.45 -26.91 -60.71
N SER A 344 39.77 -27.36 -59.50
CA SER A 344 40.93 -28.23 -59.25
C SER A 344 40.85 -29.53 -60.02
N SER A 345 39.64 -30.09 -60.18
CA SER A 345 39.49 -31.33 -60.98
C SER A 345 39.59 -31.12 -62.48
N VAL A 346 39.34 -29.95 -63.02
CA VAL A 346 39.50 -29.60 -64.44
C VAL A 346 40.93 -29.42 -64.77
N ASP A 347 41.80 -28.84 -63.95
CA ASP A 347 43.22 -28.68 -64.18
C ASP A 347 43.96 -30.04 -64.22
N ILE A 348 43.53 -31.03 -63.44
CA ILE A 348 44.11 -32.38 -63.46
C ILE A 348 43.75 -33.12 -64.74
N LYS A 349 42.57 -32.93 -65.34
CA LYS A 349 42.19 -33.60 -66.60
C LYS A 349 42.83 -32.99 -67.82
N ASN A 350 43.11 -31.70 -67.84
CA ASN A 350 43.79 -31.05 -68.95
C ASN A 350 45.27 -31.39 -69.03
N ASN A 351 45.94 -31.83 -67.97
CA ASN A 351 47.32 -32.30 -67.99
C ASN A 351 47.50 -33.76 -68.46
N GLN A 352 46.36 -34.51 -68.63
CA GLN A 352 46.43 -35.90 -69.17
C GLN A 352 46.28 -35.99 -70.71
N PHE A 353 46.04 -34.84 -71.41
CA PHE A 353 45.94 -34.83 -72.89
C PHE A 353 47.12 -34.22 -73.61
N LEU A 354 48.23 -34.00 -72.88
CA LEU A 354 49.52 -33.53 -73.48
C LEU A 354 50.65 -34.50 -73.27
N GLU A 355 50.39 -35.82 -73.50
CA GLU A 355 51.41 -36.83 -73.83
C GLU A 355 51.24 -37.37 -75.26
#